data_986849c12699aec542bb9d67d5d30854
#
_entry.id   986849c12699aec542bb9d67d5d30854
#
_cell.length_a   1.000
_cell.length_b   1.000
_cell.length_c   1.000
_cell.angle_alpha   90.00
_cell.angle_beta   90.00
_cell.angle_gamma   90.00
#
_symmetry.space_group_name_H-M   'P 1'
#
loop_
_entity.id
_entity.type
_entity.pdbx_description
1 polymer ?
#
loop_
_entity_poly.entity_id
_entity_poly.type
_entity_poly.pdbx_seq_one_letter_code
_entity_poly.pdbx_strand_id
1 'polypeptide(L)'
;MATRKILVDTIARIEGESGLELQVRDGRVTSAKLTIFEPPRLFEALLRGRDFAEVPDITARICGICPIAYQMSSVQAMENAFGVTVDGQLRELRRLIYFGEWIESHALHIVMLHAPDFLGFQDGIQMAAEHGDAVRDGLALKKVGNALMTLLGGREIHPVNIRVGGFYRVPDPKELLPIKEQLKRARDLAVDTLRWVATFSFPDYERDYGFVALRHADEYAITEGRIVSNRGLDIEVSDYGSEFEEHHVAHSTSLQSVLKRHGSYLVGPMARYSLNFDRLPPDVQALAREAGLGPVCRNPFQSIVVRAVELVYACDEALRIIAAYRKPDAPAVLLQPRAAVGHGSTEAPRGLIYHRYEIADDGSVRSAHIVPPTSQNQLCIEEDLCAVATLALDLPDDALRDRCEQAIRNYDPCISCSCHFLKLAVHRT
;
A
#
# COMPACT_ATOMS: atom_id res chain seq x y z
N MET A 1 -28.60 -3.78 -31.77
CA MET A 1 -28.00 -3.74 -30.44
C MET A 1 -26.88 -2.71 -30.46
N ALA A 2 -27.03 -1.62 -29.74
CA ALA A 2 -25.99 -0.56 -29.70
C ALA A 2 -24.88 -1.01 -28.76
N THR A 3 -23.69 -1.20 -29.30
CA THR A 3 -22.47 -1.44 -28.50
C THR A 3 -21.70 -0.11 -28.45
N ARG A 4 -21.36 0.35 -27.26
CA ARG A 4 -20.55 1.55 -27.02
C ARG A 4 -19.25 1.11 -26.35
N LYS A 5 -18.13 1.62 -26.82
CA LYS A 5 -16.81 1.42 -26.21
C LYS A 5 -16.30 2.77 -25.71
N ILE A 6 -15.87 2.82 -24.45
CA ILE A 6 -15.23 3.99 -23.84
C ILE A 6 -13.79 3.61 -23.54
N LEU A 7 -12.87 4.43 -24.02
CA LEU A 7 -11.42 4.26 -23.82
C LEU A 7 -10.87 5.48 -23.09
N VAL A 8 -10.05 5.23 -22.11
CA VAL A 8 -9.17 6.22 -21.47
C VAL A 8 -7.75 5.72 -21.67
N ASP A 9 -6.99 6.41 -22.50
CA ASP A 9 -5.65 5.96 -22.89
C ASP A 9 -4.67 6.05 -21.71
N THR A 10 -4.81 7.09 -20.88
CA THR A 10 -3.97 7.29 -19.69
C THR A 10 -4.79 7.86 -18.54
N ILE A 11 -4.72 7.19 -17.39
CA ILE A 11 -5.40 7.63 -16.17
C ILE A 11 -4.46 8.57 -15.41
N ALA A 12 -4.96 9.77 -15.10
CA ALA A 12 -4.21 10.77 -14.36
C ALA A 12 -4.30 10.57 -12.84
N ARG A 13 -3.33 11.11 -12.11
CA ARG A 13 -3.29 11.13 -10.63
C ARG A 13 -3.24 9.73 -9.99
N ILE A 14 -2.57 8.80 -10.65
CA ILE A 14 -2.13 7.52 -10.11
C ILE A 14 -0.64 7.37 -10.37
N GLU A 15 0.02 6.43 -9.71
CA GLU A 15 1.42 6.12 -9.99
C GLU A 15 1.53 5.16 -11.18
N GLY A 16 2.36 5.49 -12.18
CA GLY A 16 2.64 4.67 -13.36
C GLY A 16 1.63 4.84 -14.50
N GLU A 17 1.77 3.99 -15.53
CA GLU A 17 1.03 4.11 -16.79
C GLU A 17 -0.03 3.02 -16.95
N SER A 18 -1.27 3.42 -16.98
CA SER A 18 -2.42 2.53 -17.23
C SER A 18 -3.57 3.29 -17.87
N GLY A 19 -4.48 2.54 -18.49
CA GLY A 19 -5.69 3.05 -19.12
C GLY A 19 -6.92 2.29 -18.64
N LEU A 20 -8.06 2.64 -19.19
CA LEU A 20 -9.35 2.02 -18.92
C LEU A 20 -10.07 1.68 -20.23
N GLU A 21 -10.59 0.47 -20.31
CA GLU A 21 -11.51 0.06 -21.38
C GLU A 21 -12.85 -0.39 -20.79
N LEU A 22 -13.94 0.28 -21.19
CA LEU A 22 -15.30 -0.13 -20.87
C LEU A 22 -16.04 -0.58 -22.12
N GLN A 23 -16.79 -1.68 -22.02
CA GLN A 23 -17.72 -2.13 -23.04
C GLN A 23 -19.14 -2.07 -22.49
N VAL A 24 -20.00 -1.33 -23.18
CA VAL A 24 -21.42 -1.18 -22.84
C VAL A 24 -22.24 -1.84 -23.92
N ARG A 25 -23.19 -2.69 -23.53
CA ARG A 25 -24.15 -3.35 -24.41
C ARG A 25 -25.52 -3.30 -23.77
N ASP A 26 -26.51 -2.84 -24.54
CA ASP A 26 -27.93 -2.79 -24.12
C ASP A 26 -28.14 -2.10 -22.75
N GLY A 27 -27.46 -0.97 -22.52
CA GLY A 27 -27.60 -0.18 -21.30
C GLY A 27 -26.93 -0.79 -20.06
N ARG A 28 -25.97 -1.71 -20.23
CA ARG A 28 -25.18 -2.30 -19.14
C ARG A 28 -23.71 -2.36 -19.49
N VAL A 29 -22.86 -2.18 -18.52
CA VAL A 29 -21.42 -2.44 -18.67
C VAL A 29 -21.21 -3.95 -18.64
N THR A 30 -20.70 -4.49 -19.74
CA THR A 30 -20.44 -5.93 -19.90
C THR A 30 -18.99 -6.30 -19.65
N SER A 31 -18.09 -5.33 -19.67
CA SER A 31 -16.66 -5.50 -19.37
C SER A 31 -16.07 -4.17 -18.96
N ALA A 32 -15.27 -4.18 -17.90
CA ALA A 32 -14.37 -3.09 -17.53
C ALA A 32 -12.97 -3.68 -17.34
N LYS A 33 -11.96 -3.02 -17.89
CA LYS A 33 -10.58 -3.48 -17.84
C LYS A 33 -9.68 -2.34 -17.43
N LEU A 34 -8.90 -2.53 -16.38
CA LEU A 34 -7.77 -1.69 -16.06
C LEU A 34 -6.59 -2.15 -16.94
N THR A 35 -6.35 -1.44 -18.03
CA THR A 35 -5.29 -1.79 -18.98
C THR A 35 -3.95 -1.30 -18.47
N ILE A 36 -3.09 -2.21 -18.04
CA ILE A 36 -1.73 -1.89 -17.60
C ILE A 36 -0.78 -2.24 -18.73
N PHE A 37 -0.05 -1.23 -19.24
CA PHE A 37 0.86 -1.37 -20.39
C PHE A 37 2.29 -0.95 -20.05
N GLU A 38 2.57 -0.56 -18.81
CA GLU A 38 3.94 -0.30 -18.34
C GLU A 38 4.81 -1.57 -18.52
N PRO A 39 6.02 -1.46 -19.09
CA PRO A 39 6.87 -2.63 -19.34
C PRO A 39 7.27 -3.34 -18.04
N PRO A 40 7.25 -4.70 -18.02
CA PRO A 40 7.73 -5.46 -16.87
C PRO A 40 9.20 -5.19 -16.57
N ARG A 41 9.53 -4.96 -15.29
CA ARG A 41 10.89 -4.57 -14.86
C ARG A 41 11.75 -5.72 -14.34
N LEU A 42 11.24 -6.95 -14.33
CA LEU A 42 11.96 -8.20 -14.12
C LEU A 42 12.74 -8.31 -12.78
N PHE A 43 12.30 -7.66 -11.71
CA PHE A 43 13.03 -7.67 -10.44
C PHE A 43 13.24 -9.07 -9.86
N GLU A 44 12.26 -9.97 -9.96
CA GLU A 44 12.42 -11.36 -9.51
C GLU A 44 13.54 -12.10 -10.25
N ALA A 45 13.71 -11.82 -11.55
CA ALA A 45 14.80 -12.38 -12.32
C ALA A 45 16.15 -11.73 -11.98
N LEU A 46 16.16 -10.41 -11.74
CA LEU A 46 17.35 -9.65 -11.35
C LEU A 46 17.93 -10.14 -9.99
N LEU A 47 17.06 -10.58 -9.08
CA LEU A 47 17.45 -11.06 -7.76
C LEU A 47 18.16 -12.41 -7.80
N ARG A 48 17.99 -13.24 -8.85
CA ARG A 48 18.63 -14.55 -8.94
C ARG A 48 20.16 -14.43 -8.98
N GLY A 49 20.83 -15.17 -8.12
CA GLY A 49 22.27 -15.14 -7.95
C GLY A 49 22.81 -13.95 -7.16
N ARG A 50 21.94 -13.06 -6.67
CA ARG A 50 22.35 -11.96 -5.78
C ARG A 50 22.53 -12.48 -4.36
N ASP A 51 23.43 -11.84 -3.62
CA ASP A 51 23.58 -12.08 -2.18
C ASP A 51 22.34 -11.62 -1.44
N PHE A 52 21.91 -12.35 -0.42
CA PHE A 52 20.74 -12.00 0.39
C PHE A 52 20.82 -10.60 0.99
N ALA A 53 22.02 -10.10 1.27
CA ALA A 53 22.22 -8.76 1.83
C ALA A 53 21.96 -7.63 0.81
N GLU A 54 22.01 -7.92 -0.50
CA GLU A 54 21.69 -6.95 -1.57
C GLU A 54 20.17 -6.84 -1.81
N VAL A 55 19.40 -7.86 -1.42
CA VAL A 55 17.96 -7.96 -1.74
C VAL A 55 17.15 -6.74 -1.25
N PRO A 56 17.30 -6.24 -0.01
CA PRO A 56 16.56 -5.08 0.45
C PRO A 56 16.82 -3.83 -0.38
N ASP A 57 18.05 -3.60 -0.79
CA ASP A 57 18.43 -2.45 -1.64
C ASP A 57 17.87 -2.58 -3.06
N ILE A 58 17.86 -3.78 -3.61
CA ILE A 58 17.31 -4.04 -4.96
C ILE A 58 15.79 -3.89 -4.94
N THR A 59 15.10 -4.49 -3.97
CA THR A 59 13.63 -4.45 -3.88
C THR A 59 13.10 -3.05 -3.61
N ALA A 60 13.84 -2.20 -2.87
CA ALA A 60 13.50 -0.79 -2.70
C ALA A 60 13.35 -0.04 -4.03
N ARG A 61 14.00 -0.49 -5.10
CA ARG A 61 13.95 0.13 -6.44
C ARG A 61 12.66 -0.20 -7.21
N ILE A 62 11.86 -1.12 -6.70
CA ILE A 62 10.56 -1.45 -7.31
C ILE A 62 9.63 -0.23 -7.24
N CYS A 63 9.70 0.57 -6.18
CA CYS A 63 8.87 1.76 -6.04
C CYS A 63 9.63 2.91 -5.38
N GLY A 64 9.40 4.13 -5.87
CA GLY A 64 9.92 5.36 -5.26
C GLY A 64 9.07 5.91 -4.11
N ILE A 65 7.78 5.50 -4.04
CA ILE A 65 6.82 5.98 -3.04
C ILE A 65 6.76 5.02 -1.83
N CYS A 66 6.81 3.69 -2.06
CA CYS A 66 6.72 2.67 -1.01
C CYS A 66 7.97 1.77 -0.88
N PRO A 67 9.19 2.32 -0.90
CA PRO A 67 10.42 1.52 -0.84
C PRO A 67 10.59 0.79 0.50
N ILE A 68 10.08 1.35 1.60
CA ILE A 68 10.15 0.74 2.95
C ILE A 68 9.34 -0.55 3.00
N ALA A 69 8.15 -0.58 2.41
CA ALA A 69 7.32 -1.78 2.37
C ALA A 69 8.05 -2.94 1.69
N TYR A 70 8.72 -2.68 0.56
CA TYR A 70 9.53 -3.69 -0.14
C TYR A 70 10.74 -4.12 0.67
N GLN A 71 11.44 -3.19 1.30
CA GLN A 71 12.58 -3.51 2.16
C GLN A 71 12.15 -4.35 3.37
N MET A 72 11.07 -3.94 4.06
CA MET A 72 10.61 -4.66 5.25
C MET A 72 10.12 -6.06 4.93
N SER A 73 9.37 -6.25 3.85
CA SER A 73 8.95 -7.59 3.43
C SER A 73 10.14 -8.46 3.04
N SER A 74 11.17 -7.89 2.39
CA SER A 74 12.36 -8.63 2.00
C SER A 74 13.23 -9.01 3.20
N VAL A 75 13.49 -8.07 4.14
CA VAL A 75 14.30 -8.41 5.33
C VAL A 75 13.59 -9.43 6.21
N GLN A 76 12.27 -9.34 6.38
CA GLN A 76 11.50 -10.34 7.13
C GLN A 76 11.59 -11.73 6.50
N ALA A 77 11.47 -11.81 5.18
CA ALA A 77 11.58 -13.10 4.48
C ALA A 77 12.97 -13.71 4.67
N MET A 78 14.05 -12.91 4.61
CA MET A 78 15.42 -13.37 4.87
C MET A 78 15.60 -13.80 6.34
N GLU A 79 15.10 -13.03 7.28
CA GLU A 79 15.15 -13.32 8.71
C GLU A 79 14.36 -14.59 9.04
N ASN A 80 13.20 -14.77 8.44
CA ASN A 80 12.41 -16.00 8.55
C ASN A 80 13.21 -17.20 8.02
N ALA A 81 13.85 -17.10 6.84
CA ALA A 81 14.69 -18.14 6.26
C ALA A 81 15.84 -18.54 7.19
N PHE A 82 16.48 -17.57 7.82
CA PHE A 82 17.63 -17.82 8.69
C PHE A 82 17.24 -18.14 10.15
N GLY A 83 15.94 -18.05 10.50
CA GLY A 83 15.45 -18.30 11.85
C GLY A 83 15.91 -17.21 12.85
N VAL A 84 16.00 -15.97 12.38
CA VAL A 84 16.40 -14.80 13.17
C VAL A 84 15.16 -13.97 13.51
N THR A 85 15.05 -13.54 14.75
CA THR A 85 14.03 -12.59 15.20
C THR A 85 14.66 -11.24 15.49
N VAL A 86 14.06 -10.19 14.95
CA VAL A 86 14.42 -8.80 15.24
C VAL A 86 13.34 -8.19 16.12
N ASP A 87 13.65 -8.01 17.39
CA ASP A 87 12.70 -7.55 18.41
C ASP A 87 13.13 -6.23 19.09
N GLY A 88 12.43 -5.87 20.16
CA GLY A 88 12.75 -4.73 21.00
C GLY A 88 12.87 -3.42 20.23
N GLN A 89 13.93 -2.67 20.53
CA GLN A 89 14.13 -1.33 19.95
C GLN A 89 14.39 -1.35 18.44
N LEU A 90 14.97 -2.42 17.90
CA LEU A 90 15.18 -2.56 16.44
C LEU A 90 13.84 -2.76 15.72
N ARG A 91 12.95 -3.58 16.26
CA ARG A 91 11.58 -3.76 15.77
C ARG A 91 10.81 -2.42 15.78
N GLU A 92 10.87 -1.70 16.90
CA GLU A 92 10.20 -0.39 17.02
C GLU A 92 10.77 0.64 16.03
N LEU A 93 12.07 0.67 15.76
CA LEU A 93 12.66 1.54 14.72
C LEU A 93 12.19 1.17 13.31
N ARG A 94 11.96 -0.12 13.02
CA ARG A 94 11.39 -0.56 11.74
C ARG A 94 9.94 -0.10 11.59
N ARG A 95 9.15 -0.19 12.65
CA ARG A 95 7.79 0.36 12.66
C ARG A 95 7.82 1.88 12.48
N LEU A 96 8.74 2.56 13.15
CA LEU A 96 8.87 4.01 13.08
C LEU A 96 9.16 4.49 11.64
N ILE A 97 10.13 3.89 10.94
CA ILE A 97 10.42 4.27 9.55
C ILE A 97 9.25 3.92 8.62
N TYR A 98 8.55 2.83 8.89
CA TYR A 98 7.37 2.42 8.12
C TYR A 98 6.21 3.42 8.28
N PHE A 99 5.99 3.95 9.50
CA PHE A 99 5.04 5.05 9.71
C PHE A 99 5.46 6.32 8.96
N GLY A 100 6.76 6.57 8.77
CA GLY A 100 7.23 7.63 7.88
C GLY A 100 6.70 7.49 6.46
N GLU A 101 6.76 6.28 5.89
CA GLU A 101 6.21 5.97 4.57
C GLU A 101 4.66 6.09 4.53
N TRP A 102 3.95 5.64 5.56
CA TRP A 102 2.50 5.81 5.62
C TRP A 102 2.09 7.28 5.66
N ILE A 103 2.77 8.09 6.48
CA ILE A 103 2.49 9.54 6.58
C ILE A 103 2.72 10.22 5.22
N GLU A 104 3.85 9.96 4.59
CA GLU A 104 4.19 10.51 3.27
C GLU A 104 3.17 10.12 2.20
N SER A 105 2.91 8.82 2.06
CA SER A 105 2.10 8.26 0.99
C SER A 105 0.62 8.60 1.16
N HIS A 106 0.07 8.50 2.37
CA HIS A 106 -1.32 8.85 2.62
C HIS A 106 -1.58 10.34 2.45
N ALA A 107 -0.69 11.21 2.95
CA ALA A 107 -0.84 12.65 2.76
C ALA A 107 -0.82 13.04 1.28
N LEU A 108 0.10 12.44 0.49
CA LEU A 108 0.15 12.66 -0.97
C LEU A 108 -1.16 12.22 -1.63
N HIS A 109 -1.62 11.00 -1.36
CA HIS A 109 -2.83 10.46 -1.97
C HIS A 109 -4.06 11.28 -1.58
N ILE A 110 -4.27 11.55 -0.29
CA ILE A 110 -5.43 12.29 0.19
C ILE A 110 -5.52 13.64 -0.49
N VAL A 111 -4.46 14.43 -0.43
CA VAL A 111 -4.53 15.86 -0.79
C VAL A 111 -4.30 16.09 -2.28
N MET A 112 -3.32 15.43 -2.89
CA MET A 112 -2.93 15.74 -4.28
C MET A 112 -3.60 14.85 -5.32
N LEU A 113 -3.91 13.58 -4.96
CA LEU A 113 -4.37 12.62 -5.95
C LEU A 113 -5.89 12.40 -5.90
N HIS A 114 -6.53 12.44 -4.72
CA HIS A 114 -7.91 12.00 -4.57
C HIS A 114 -8.89 13.12 -4.14
N ALA A 115 -8.51 14.05 -3.25
CA ALA A 115 -9.38 15.16 -2.85
C ALA A 115 -9.90 16.00 -4.04
N PRO A 116 -9.12 16.25 -5.11
CA PRO A 116 -9.61 16.97 -6.26
C PRO A 116 -10.90 16.41 -6.87
N ASP A 117 -11.06 15.07 -6.86
CA ASP A 117 -12.27 14.40 -7.40
C ASP A 117 -13.55 14.78 -6.66
N PHE A 118 -13.48 14.96 -5.35
CA PHE A 118 -14.64 15.30 -4.52
C PHE A 118 -14.97 16.78 -4.53
N LEU A 119 -14.00 17.60 -4.91
CA LEU A 119 -14.14 19.07 -4.93
C LEU A 119 -14.33 19.63 -6.34
N GLY A 120 -14.29 18.77 -7.38
CA GLY A 120 -14.53 19.17 -8.77
C GLY A 120 -13.33 19.81 -9.47
N PHE A 121 -12.10 19.52 -9.02
CA PHE A 121 -10.87 20.02 -9.63
C PHE A 121 -10.19 18.93 -10.45
N GLN A 122 -9.47 19.34 -11.50
CA GLN A 122 -8.72 18.42 -12.36
C GLN A 122 -7.50 17.84 -11.66
N ASP A 123 -6.85 18.65 -10.79
CA ASP A 123 -5.66 18.25 -10.04
C ASP A 123 -5.47 19.08 -8.75
N GLY A 124 -4.50 18.70 -7.93
CA GLY A 124 -4.17 19.40 -6.70
C GLY A 124 -3.62 20.82 -6.89
N ILE A 125 -3.07 21.15 -8.07
CA ILE A 125 -2.56 22.51 -8.37
C ILE A 125 -3.73 23.46 -8.59
N GLN A 126 -4.73 23.07 -9.37
CA GLN A 126 -5.96 23.83 -9.52
C GLN A 126 -6.69 23.96 -8.17
N MET A 127 -6.79 22.86 -7.42
CA MET A 127 -7.41 22.88 -6.09
C MET A 127 -6.72 23.85 -5.13
N ALA A 128 -5.40 24.06 -5.26
CA ALA A 128 -4.65 24.99 -4.41
C ALA A 128 -5.11 26.45 -4.53
N ALA A 129 -5.77 26.84 -5.62
CA ALA A 129 -6.30 28.19 -5.78
C ALA A 129 -7.44 28.52 -4.78
N GLU A 130 -8.25 27.52 -4.41
CA GLU A 130 -9.39 27.67 -3.50
C GLU A 130 -9.14 26.98 -2.14
N HIS A 131 -8.34 25.90 -2.12
CA HIS A 131 -8.01 25.10 -0.95
C HIS A 131 -6.50 25.09 -0.64
N GLY A 132 -5.85 26.26 -0.79
CA GLY A 132 -4.39 26.39 -0.63
C GLY A 132 -3.87 25.99 0.73
N ASP A 133 -4.66 26.18 1.78
CA ASP A 133 -4.29 25.77 3.15
C ASP A 133 -4.22 24.23 3.26
N ALA A 134 -5.23 23.52 2.75
CA ALA A 134 -5.25 22.06 2.76
C ALA A 134 -4.09 21.44 1.96
N VAL A 135 -3.76 22.06 0.80
CA VAL A 135 -2.61 21.62 -0.02
C VAL A 135 -1.29 21.85 0.73
N ARG A 136 -1.11 23.02 1.37
CA ARG A 136 0.07 23.34 2.16
C ARG A 136 0.24 22.38 3.34
N ASP A 137 -0.84 22.08 4.05
CA ASP A 137 -0.85 21.18 5.20
C ASP A 137 -0.55 19.74 4.78
N GLY A 138 -1.12 19.27 3.65
CA GLY A 138 -0.80 17.96 3.07
C GLY A 138 0.68 17.84 2.66
N LEU A 139 1.25 18.88 2.06
CA LEU A 139 2.68 18.90 1.72
C LEU A 139 3.56 18.97 2.98
N ALA A 140 3.11 19.64 4.04
CA ALA A 140 3.81 19.66 5.33
C ALA A 140 3.80 18.26 5.98
N LEU A 141 2.68 17.54 5.97
CA LEU A 141 2.57 16.14 6.40
C LEU A 141 3.53 15.24 5.61
N LYS A 142 3.49 15.31 4.28
CA LYS A 142 4.40 14.56 3.40
C LYS A 142 5.86 14.81 3.77
N LYS A 143 6.24 16.07 3.99
CA LYS A 143 7.60 16.46 4.37
C LYS A 143 8.04 15.84 5.70
N VAL A 144 7.14 15.70 6.68
CA VAL A 144 7.46 15.07 7.97
C VAL A 144 7.69 13.57 7.80
N GLY A 145 6.87 12.87 7.00
CA GLY A 145 7.10 11.47 6.64
C GLY A 145 8.46 11.26 5.97
N ASN A 146 8.80 12.09 4.98
CA ASN A 146 10.08 12.07 4.29
C ASN A 146 11.26 12.35 5.25
N ALA A 147 11.12 13.32 6.16
CA ALA A 147 12.16 13.62 7.14
C ALA A 147 12.41 12.43 8.09
N LEU A 148 11.38 11.70 8.48
CA LEU A 148 11.49 10.50 9.29
C LEU A 148 12.20 9.37 8.53
N MET A 149 11.84 9.15 7.27
CA MET A 149 12.51 8.17 6.41
C MET A 149 13.97 8.56 6.16
N THR A 150 14.28 9.83 5.96
CA THR A 150 15.67 10.32 5.79
C THR A 150 16.50 10.08 7.05
N LEU A 151 15.94 10.39 8.22
CA LEU A 151 16.65 10.21 9.49
C LEU A 151 17.01 8.75 9.76
N LEU A 152 16.08 7.82 9.53
CA LEU A 152 16.24 6.40 9.81
C LEU A 152 16.81 5.61 8.64
N GLY A 153 16.45 5.99 7.42
CA GLY A 153 16.80 5.30 6.18
C GLY A 153 18.01 5.87 5.45
N GLY A 154 18.50 7.04 5.87
CA GLY A 154 19.59 7.77 5.20
C GLY A 154 19.13 8.64 4.05
N ARG A 155 18.01 8.33 3.42
CA ARG A 155 17.32 9.13 2.40
C ARG A 155 15.85 8.71 2.31
N GLU A 156 15.01 9.59 1.78
CA GLU A 156 13.56 9.37 1.68
C GLU A 156 13.17 8.43 0.54
N ILE A 157 13.91 8.46 -0.58
CA ILE A 157 13.66 7.60 -1.75
C ILE A 157 14.74 6.52 -1.79
N HIS A 158 14.32 5.26 -1.86
CA HIS A 158 15.18 4.08 -1.84
C HIS A 158 16.19 4.11 -0.67
N PRO A 159 15.72 4.05 0.58
CA PRO A 159 16.57 4.08 1.78
C PRO A 159 17.71 3.06 1.74
N VAL A 160 18.84 3.40 2.37
CA VAL A 160 20.06 2.60 2.31
C VAL A 160 20.56 2.12 3.67
N ASN A 161 19.86 2.47 4.75
CA ASN A 161 20.26 2.14 6.12
C ASN A 161 19.61 0.86 6.68
N ILE A 162 18.65 0.27 5.94
CA ILE A 162 17.97 -0.98 6.34
C ILE A 162 18.79 -2.16 5.86
N ARG A 163 18.97 -3.17 6.72
CA ARG A 163 19.62 -4.43 6.38
C ARG A 163 18.92 -5.62 7.04
N VAL A 164 19.19 -6.81 6.55
CA VAL A 164 18.75 -8.05 7.21
C VAL A 164 19.35 -8.10 8.63
N GLY A 165 18.51 -8.33 9.62
CA GLY A 165 18.86 -8.31 11.03
C GLY A 165 18.73 -6.94 11.72
N GLY A 166 18.41 -5.86 11.02
CA GLY A 166 18.26 -4.52 11.64
C GLY A 166 18.59 -3.37 10.70
N PHE A 167 19.59 -2.57 11.10
CA PHE A 167 20.05 -1.37 10.41
C PHE A 167 21.57 -1.38 10.30
N TYR A 168 22.14 -0.58 9.39
CA TYR A 168 23.58 -0.30 9.40
C TYR A 168 23.94 0.69 10.52
N ARG A 169 23.04 1.64 10.83
CA ARG A 169 23.16 2.62 11.89
C ARG A 169 21.82 2.86 12.57
N VAL A 170 21.81 3.01 13.90
CA VAL A 170 20.67 3.47 14.68
C VAL A 170 20.89 4.89 15.17
N PRO A 171 19.83 5.72 15.28
CA PRO A 171 19.97 7.11 15.71
C PRO A 171 20.34 7.21 17.19
N ASP A 172 21.03 8.30 17.56
CA ASP A 172 21.08 8.72 18.94
C ASP A 172 19.71 9.32 19.36
N PRO A 173 19.23 9.13 20.60
CA PRO A 173 17.95 9.70 21.04
C PRO A 173 17.82 11.22 20.79
N LYS A 174 18.92 11.96 20.82
CA LYS A 174 18.94 13.41 20.55
C LYS A 174 18.60 13.73 19.09
N GLU A 175 18.93 12.84 18.15
CA GLU A 175 18.63 13.02 16.74
C GLU A 175 17.12 12.93 16.45
N LEU A 176 16.35 12.24 17.32
CA LEU A 176 14.90 12.11 17.22
C LEU A 176 14.12 13.33 17.77
N LEU A 177 14.76 14.21 18.55
CA LEU A 177 14.06 15.34 19.17
C LEU A 177 13.47 16.33 18.15
N PRO A 178 14.18 16.75 17.09
CA PRO A 178 13.62 17.67 16.10
C PRO A 178 12.42 17.07 15.36
N ILE A 179 12.49 15.78 15.00
CA ILE A 179 11.39 15.12 14.28
C ILE A 179 10.18 14.91 15.19
N LYS A 180 10.39 14.67 16.50
CA LYS A 180 9.31 14.58 17.47
C LYS A 180 8.46 15.86 17.51
N GLU A 181 9.08 17.04 17.48
CA GLU A 181 8.36 18.32 17.47
C GLU A 181 7.63 18.55 16.14
N GLN A 182 8.18 18.08 15.01
CA GLN A 182 7.49 18.11 13.74
C GLN A 182 6.29 17.14 13.73
N LEU A 183 6.43 15.94 14.29
CA LEU A 183 5.35 14.94 14.38
C LEU A 183 4.18 15.40 15.24
N LYS A 184 4.43 16.16 16.34
CA LYS A 184 3.34 16.75 17.13
C LYS A 184 2.45 17.66 16.27
N ARG A 185 3.06 18.54 15.48
CA ARG A 185 2.33 19.40 14.53
C ARG A 185 1.67 18.60 13.42
N ALA A 186 2.36 17.59 12.89
CA ALA A 186 1.82 16.71 11.88
C ALA A 186 0.57 15.95 12.38
N ARG A 187 0.56 15.54 13.65
CA ARG A 187 -0.60 14.90 14.27
C ARG A 187 -1.82 15.83 14.29
N ASP A 188 -1.64 17.09 14.64
CA ASP A 188 -2.73 18.07 14.62
C ASP A 188 -3.24 18.30 13.18
N LEU A 189 -2.33 18.47 12.21
CA LEU A 189 -2.68 18.58 10.78
C LEU A 189 -3.37 17.32 10.25
N ALA A 190 -3.00 16.13 10.72
CA ALA A 190 -3.64 14.88 10.34
C ALA A 190 -5.10 14.82 10.81
N VAL A 191 -5.38 15.30 12.04
CA VAL A 191 -6.75 15.39 12.57
C VAL A 191 -7.57 16.41 11.78
N ASP A 192 -6.99 17.56 11.48
CA ASP A 192 -7.67 18.57 10.65
C ASP A 192 -7.93 18.07 9.23
N THR A 193 -6.97 17.31 8.65
CA THR A 193 -7.16 16.63 7.36
C THR A 193 -8.30 15.60 7.43
N LEU A 194 -8.36 14.80 8.50
CA LEU A 194 -9.45 13.82 8.69
C LEU A 194 -10.82 14.52 8.76
N ARG A 195 -10.94 15.59 9.54
CA ARG A 195 -12.16 16.37 9.63
C ARG A 195 -12.55 17.01 8.30
N TRP A 196 -11.56 17.51 7.57
CA TRP A 196 -11.80 18.11 6.26
C TRP A 196 -12.32 17.09 5.24
N VAL A 197 -11.67 15.93 5.08
CA VAL A 197 -12.14 14.92 4.12
C VAL A 197 -13.48 14.29 4.54
N ALA A 198 -13.80 14.26 5.83
CA ALA A 198 -15.10 13.81 6.32
C ALA A 198 -16.28 14.71 5.88
N THR A 199 -16.01 15.95 5.46
CA THR A 199 -17.03 16.87 4.93
C THR A 199 -17.38 16.63 3.46
N PHE A 200 -16.66 15.75 2.76
CA PHE A 200 -16.88 15.51 1.33
C PHE A 200 -18.20 14.78 1.07
N SER A 201 -18.77 15.03 -0.10
CA SER A 201 -19.93 14.29 -0.57
C SER A 201 -19.47 13.01 -1.28
N PHE A 202 -19.81 11.88 -0.73
CA PHE A 202 -19.44 10.56 -1.28
C PHE A 202 -20.58 9.98 -2.12
N PRO A 203 -20.29 9.31 -3.26
CA PRO A 203 -21.26 8.48 -3.94
C PRO A 203 -21.85 7.42 -3.02
N ASP A 204 -23.17 7.20 -3.11
CA ASP A 204 -23.85 6.13 -2.39
C ASP A 204 -23.60 4.79 -3.11
N TYR A 205 -22.50 4.15 -2.75
CA TYR A 205 -22.10 2.86 -3.31
C TYR A 205 -21.43 2.02 -2.22
N GLU A 206 -21.97 0.85 -1.97
CA GLU A 206 -21.39 -0.14 -1.07
C GLU A 206 -21.26 -1.49 -1.77
N ARG A 207 -20.20 -2.21 -1.42
CA ARG A 207 -19.99 -3.57 -1.88
C ARG A 207 -19.55 -4.47 -0.73
N ASP A 208 -19.97 -5.74 -0.78
CA ASP A 208 -19.51 -6.77 0.13
C ASP A 208 -18.16 -7.35 -0.33
N TYR A 209 -17.08 -6.69 0.07
CA TYR A 209 -15.72 -7.09 -0.28
C TYR A 209 -15.25 -8.31 0.51
N GLY A 210 -14.47 -9.17 -0.12
CA GLY A 210 -13.55 -10.08 0.55
C GLY A 210 -12.31 -9.30 1.01
N PHE A 211 -12.30 -8.80 2.24
CA PHE A 211 -11.15 -8.11 2.80
C PHE A 211 -10.04 -9.08 3.17
N VAL A 212 -8.78 -8.72 2.87
CA VAL A 212 -7.58 -9.46 3.29
C VAL A 212 -6.55 -8.47 3.84
N ALA A 213 -6.00 -8.76 5.01
CA ALA A 213 -4.95 -7.95 5.63
C ALA A 213 -4.16 -8.78 6.64
N LEU A 214 -3.04 -8.25 7.11
CA LEU A 214 -2.39 -8.74 8.32
C LEU A 214 -3.25 -8.41 9.56
N ARG A 215 -3.21 -9.33 10.54
CA ARG A 215 -3.78 -9.10 11.87
C ARG A 215 -2.78 -9.56 12.94
N HIS A 216 -2.46 -8.67 13.84
CA HIS A 216 -1.62 -8.94 15.01
C HIS A 216 -2.49 -9.07 16.28
N ALA A 217 -2.00 -9.84 17.28
CA ALA A 217 -2.76 -10.07 18.51
C ALA A 217 -2.95 -8.80 19.34
N ASP A 218 -1.97 -7.89 19.35
CA ASP A 218 -1.89 -6.79 20.32
C ASP A 218 -1.92 -5.39 19.67
N GLU A 219 -1.71 -5.27 18.35
CA GLU A 219 -1.56 -3.97 17.69
C GLU A 219 -2.23 -3.92 16.32
N TYR A 220 -2.47 -2.73 15.82
CA TYR A 220 -2.86 -2.52 14.42
C TYR A 220 -1.70 -2.95 13.53
N ALA A 221 -1.90 -4.04 12.78
CA ALA A 221 -0.83 -4.73 12.08
C ALA A 221 -0.22 -3.87 10.96
N ILE A 222 1.10 -3.83 10.92
CA ILE A 222 1.86 -3.18 9.85
C ILE A 222 3.02 -4.04 9.36
N THR A 223 3.86 -4.55 10.27
CA THR A 223 5.05 -5.34 9.92
C THR A 223 4.89 -6.82 10.18
N GLU A 224 4.00 -7.23 11.07
CA GLU A 224 3.86 -8.61 11.55
C GLU A 224 2.39 -8.99 11.73
N GLY A 225 2.11 -10.27 11.65
CA GLY A 225 0.78 -10.82 11.90
C GLY A 225 0.48 -12.04 11.05
N ARG A 226 -0.72 -12.57 11.22
CA ARG A 226 -1.31 -13.62 10.39
C ARG A 226 -2.07 -12.97 9.23
N ILE A 227 -2.17 -13.62 8.11
CA ILE A 227 -3.02 -13.16 7.00
C ILE A 227 -4.43 -13.64 7.29
N VAL A 228 -5.34 -12.67 7.45
CA VAL A 228 -6.75 -12.95 7.77
C VAL A 228 -7.70 -12.37 6.72
N SER A 229 -8.93 -12.90 6.67
CA SER A 229 -10.00 -12.29 5.88
C SER A 229 -11.34 -12.33 6.61
N ASN A 230 -12.27 -11.46 6.22
CA ASN A 230 -13.67 -11.53 6.65
C ASN A 230 -14.45 -12.71 6.04
N ARG A 231 -13.80 -13.54 5.22
CA ARG A 231 -14.33 -14.76 4.60
C ARG A 231 -13.82 -16.04 5.28
N GLY A 232 -13.23 -15.91 6.48
CA GLY A 232 -12.79 -17.04 7.29
C GLY A 232 -11.36 -17.53 7.02
N LEU A 233 -10.56 -16.80 6.23
CA LEU A 233 -9.12 -17.07 6.11
C LEU A 233 -8.41 -16.64 7.40
N ASP A 234 -7.52 -17.49 7.91
CA ASP A 234 -6.58 -17.21 9.01
C ASP A 234 -5.40 -18.15 8.86
N ILE A 235 -4.32 -17.64 8.24
CA ILE A 235 -3.15 -18.44 7.87
C ILE A 235 -1.84 -17.79 8.30
N GLU A 236 -0.79 -18.60 8.41
CA GLU A 236 0.58 -18.11 8.49
C GLU A 236 1.01 -17.50 7.15
N VAL A 237 1.96 -16.55 7.19
CA VAL A 237 2.51 -15.93 5.97
C VAL A 237 3.13 -16.98 5.04
N SER A 238 3.72 -18.05 5.57
CA SER A 238 4.27 -19.18 4.81
C SER A 238 3.23 -19.91 3.95
N ASP A 239 1.97 -19.86 4.33
CA ASP A 239 0.88 -20.57 3.66
C ASP A 239 0.23 -19.76 2.55
N TYR A 240 0.71 -18.52 2.27
CA TYR A 240 0.17 -17.65 1.23
C TYR A 240 -0.06 -18.39 -0.09
N GLY A 241 0.93 -19.11 -0.59
CA GLY A 241 0.84 -19.83 -1.88
C GLY A 241 -0.19 -20.96 -1.91
N SER A 242 -0.68 -21.45 -0.75
CA SER A 242 -1.75 -22.44 -0.71
C SER A 242 -3.12 -21.83 -1.00
N GLU A 243 -3.35 -20.57 -0.64
CA GLU A 243 -4.64 -19.91 -0.70
C GLU A 243 -4.76 -18.89 -1.83
N PHE A 244 -3.63 -18.29 -2.27
CA PHE A 244 -3.61 -17.27 -3.31
C PHE A 244 -2.99 -17.79 -4.61
N GLU A 245 -3.43 -17.24 -5.73
CA GLU A 245 -2.95 -17.58 -7.06
C GLU A 245 -2.91 -16.33 -7.96
N GLU A 246 -1.90 -16.24 -8.82
CA GLU A 246 -1.73 -15.14 -9.77
C GLU A 246 -1.95 -15.62 -11.21
N HIS A 247 -2.70 -14.83 -11.97
CA HIS A 247 -3.06 -15.12 -13.35
C HIS A 247 -2.60 -14.03 -14.32
N HIS A 248 -2.15 -14.45 -15.50
CA HIS A 248 -1.97 -13.56 -16.62
C HIS A 248 -3.31 -13.19 -17.26
N VAL A 249 -3.49 -11.91 -17.56
CA VAL A 249 -4.61 -11.39 -18.34
C VAL A 249 -4.10 -10.63 -19.56
N ALA A 250 -4.76 -10.77 -20.69
CA ALA A 250 -4.25 -10.25 -21.96
C ALA A 250 -4.18 -8.71 -22.05
N HIS A 251 -4.90 -8.01 -21.18
CA HIS A 251 -4.99 -6.54 -21.18
C HIS A 251 -4.07 -5.88 -20.13
N SER A 252 -3.27 -6.67 -19.40
CA SER A 252 -2.42 -6.15 -18.35
C SER A 252 -1.04 -6.82 -18.36
N THR A 253 0.00 -6.03 -18.22
CA THR A 253 1.37 -6.49 -17.97
C THR A 253 1.59 -6.86 -16.50
N SER A 254 0.67 -6.48 -15.60
CA SER A 254 0.60 -6.95 -14.23
C SER A 254 -0.14 -8.28 -14.16
N LEU A 255 0.18 -9.11 -13.16
CA LEU A 255 -0.65 -10.26 -12.81
C LEU A 255 -1.91 -9.82 -12.06
N GLN A 256 -2.99 -10.60 -12.16
CA GLN A 256 -4.14 -10.52 -11.27
C GLN A 256 -4.03 -11.63 -10.22
N SER A 257 -4.04 -11.26 -8.95
CA SER A 257 -4.08 -12.21 -7.86
C SER A 257 -5.52 -12.48 -7.44
N VAL A 258 -5.82 -13.74 -7.13
CA VAL A 258 -7.13 -14.19 -6.63
C VAL A 258 -6.97 -15.05 -5.38
N LEU A 259 -7.98 -15.02 -4.53
CA LEU A 259 -8.14 -15.97 -3.44
C LEU A 259 -8.81 -17.23 -4.04
N LYS A 260 -8.15 -18.38 -4.03
CA LYS A 260 -8.54 -19.58 -4.78
C LYS A 260 -10.00 -20.02 -4.56
N ARG A 261 -10.52 -19.85 -3.34
CA ARG A 261 -11.90 -20.25 -2.98
C ARG A 261 -12.94 -19.14 -3.16
N HIS A 262 -12.51 -17.88 -3.29
CA HIS A 262 -13.41 -16.72 -3.22
C HIS A 262 -13.30 -15.75 -4.39
N GLY A 263 -12.30 -15.90 -5.27
CA GLY A 263 -12.07 -15.00 -6.41
C GLY A 263 -11.43 -13.68 -6.00
N SER A 264 -12.04 -12.56 -6.39
CA SER A 264 -11.51 -11.22 -6.09
C SER A 264 -11.48 -10.93 -4.59
N TYR A 265 -10.48 -10.18 -4.16
CA TYR A 265 -10.35 -9.70 -2.79
C TYR A 265 -9.71 -8.31 -2.78
N LEU A 266 -9.88 -7.59 -1.69
CA LEU A 266 -9.39 -6.25 -1.49
C LEU A 266 -8.36 -6.24 -0.37
N VAL A 267 -7.18 -5.65 -0.66
CA VAL A 267 -6.16 -5.32 0.33
C VAL A 267 -6.01 -3.79 0.42
N GLY A 268 -5.40 -3.30 1.47
CA GLY A 268 -5.12 -1.89 1.68
C GLY A 268 -5.93 -1.25 2.80
N PRO A 269 -5.99 0.08 2.85
CA PRO A 269 -6.55 0.80 4.00
C PRO A 269 -7.92 0.32 4.44
N MET A 270 -8.85 0.13 3.51
CA MET A 270 -10.21 -0.35 3.84
C MET A 270 -10.20 -1.75 4.46
N ALA A 271 -9.39 -2.67 3.92
CA ALA A 271 -9.28 -4.04 4.44
C ALA A 271 -8.60 -4.04 5.81
N ARG A 272 -7.46 -3.35 5.95
CA ARG A 272 -6.76 -3.22 7.24
C ARG A 272 -7.65 -2.65 8.32
N TYR A 273 -8.28 -1.50 8.04
CA TYR A 273 -9.18 -0.83 8.95
C TYR A 273 -10.34 -1.76 9.38
N SER A 274 -11.02 -2.35 8.42
CA SER A 274 -12.19 -3.19 8.68
C SER A 274 -11.86 -4.48 9.45
N LEU A 275 -10.66 -5.04 9.25
CA LEU A 275 -10.22 -6.25 9.94
C LEU A 275 -9.51 -5.99 11.27
N ASN A 276 -9.04 -4.74 11.52
CA ASN A 276 -8.27 -4.38 12.71
C ASN A 276 -8.82 -3.15 13.45
N PHE A 277 -10.06 -2.74 13.22
CA PHE A 277 -10.65 -1.57 13.89
C PHE A 277 -10.52 -1.63 15.43
N ASP A 278 -10.70 -2.82 15.98
CA ASP A 278 -10.57 -3.10 17.42
C ASP A 278 -9.13 -2.98 17.96
N ARG A 279 -8.13 -2.85 17.08
CA ARG A 279 -6.73 -2.65 17.42
C ARG A 279 -6.29 -1.18 17.35
N LEU A 280 -7.13 -0.30 16.79
CA LEU A 280 -6.87 1.14 16.86
C LEU A 280 -7.03 1.65 18.31
N PRO A 281 -6.21 2.61 18.74
CA PRO A 281 -6.40 3.29 20.02
C PRO A 281 -7.80 3.88 20.17
N PRO A 282 -8.37 3.91 21.40
CA PRO A 282 -9.75 4.37 21.61
C PRO A 282 -10.04 5.79 21.10
N ASP A 283 -9.07 6.69 21.20
CA ASP A 283 -9.16 8.07 20.68
C ASP A 283 -9.17 8.10 19.14
N VAL A 284 -8.37 7.29 18.47
CA VAL A 284 -8.40 7.15 16.99
C VAL A 284 -9.72 6.52 16.54
N GLN A 285 -10.24 5.51 17.26
CA GLN A 285 -11.58 4.95 16.99
C GLN A 285 -12.68 6.02 17.16
N ALA A 286 -12.56 6.89 18.16
CA ALA A 286 -13.51 7.99 18.37
C ALA A 286 -13.49 8.99 17.21
N LEU A 287 -12.30 9.40 16.75
CA LEU A 287 -12.12 10.26 15.57
C LEU A 287 -12.69 9.62 14.29
N ALA A 288 -12.50 8.32 14.10
CA ALA A 288 -13.08 7.60 12.96
C ALA A 288 -14.61 7.65 12.98
N ARG A 289 -15.24 7.46 14.17
CA ARG A 289 -16.71 7.57 14.33
C ARG A 289 -17.19 9.02 14.14
N GLU A 290 -16.45 10.02 14.64
CA GLU A 290 -16.73 11.46 14.40
C GLU A 290 -16.72 11.76 12.89
N ALA A 291 -15.81 11.15 12.14
CA ALA A 291 -15.71 11.26 10.69
C ALA A 291 -16.77 10.45 9.91
N GLY A 292 -17.72 9.80 10.60
CA GLY A 292 -18.81 9.05 9.98
C GLY A 292 -18.47 7.59 9.61
N LEU A 293 -17.31 7.06 10.03
CA LEU A 293 -16.95 5.68 9.75
C LEU A 293 -17.44 4.73 10.87
N GLY A 294 -18.04 3.62 10.46
CA GLY A 294 -18.28 2.46 11.32
C GLY A 294 -17.02 1.58 11.46
N PRO A 295 -17.10 0.47 12.22
CA PRO A 295 -15.98 -0.47 12.36
C PRO A 295 -15.57 -1.15 11.04
N VAL A 296 -16.47 -1.16 10.05
CA VAL A 296 -16.25 -1.72 8.71
C VAL A 296 -16.64 -0.68 7.68
N CYS A 297 -15.71 -0.37 6.76
CA CYS A 297 -15.95 0.54 5.63
C CYS A 297 -16.21 -0.30 4.38
N ARG A 298 -17.41 -0.15 3.76
CA ARG A 298 -17.79 -0.84 2.52
C ARG A 298 -17.93 0.10 1.32
N ASN A 299 -17.93 1.41 1.54
CA ASN A 299 -17.95 2.40 0.46
C ASN A 299 -16.51 2.73 0.04
N PRO A 300 -16.05 2.35 -1.17
CA PRO A 300 -14.67 2.57 -1.61
C PRO A 300 -14.34 4.06 -1.75
N PHE A 301 -15.33 4.92 -2.01
CA PHE A 301 -15.12 6.37 -2.06
C PHE A 301 -14.76 6.96 -0.69
N GLN A 302 -15.15 6.30 0.41
CA GLN A 302 -14.73 6.67 1.76
C GLN A 302 -13.32 6.18 2.12
N SER A 303 -12.61 5.50 1.21
CA SER A 303 -11.23 5.06 1.44
C SER A 303 -10.29 6.23 1.76
N ILE A 304 -10.59 7.44 1.28
CA ILE A 304 -9.85 8.65 1.61
C ILE A 304 -9.97 9.01 3.10
N VAL A 305 -11.16 8.81 3.70
CA VAL A 305 -11.39 9.02 5.14
C VAL A 305 -10.64 7.97 5.96
N VAL A 306 -10.68 6.71 5.51
CA VAL A 306 -9.92 5.62 6.15
C VAL A 306 -8.41 5.91 6.15
N ARG A 307 -7.85 6.40 5.03
CA ARG A 307 -6.43 6.81 4.96
C ARG A 307 -6.12 7.96 5.89
N ALA A 308 -7.05 8.90 6.08
CA ALA A 308 -6.87 10.00 7.03
C ALA A 308 -6.88 9.50 8.48
N VAL A 309 -7.69 8.47 8.82
CA VAL A 309 -7.61 7.79 10.13
C VAL A 309 -6.24 7.11 10.32
N GLU A 310 -5.75 6.39 9.31
CA GLU A 310 -4.43 5.75 9.36
C GLU A 310 -3.29 6.78 9.46
N LEU A 311 -3.47 7.96 8.85
CA LEU A 311 -2.51 9.07 8.97
C LEU A 311 -2.40 9.59 10.40
N VAL A 312 -3.55 9.77 11.11
CA VAL A 312 -3.56 10.12 12.54
C VAL A 312 -2.88 9.04 13.36
N TYR A 313 -3.27 7.78 13.16
CA TYR A 313 -2.69 6.63 13.85
C TYR A 313 -1.16 6.55 13.67
N ALA A 314 -0.68 6.73 12.44
CA ALA A 314 0.75 6.70 12.13
C ALA A 314 1.54 7.79 12.87
N CYS A 315 0.98 9.00 12.99
CA CYS A 315 1.58 10.08 13.76
C CYS A 315 1.63 9.77 15.26
N ASP A 316 0.53 9.25 15.83
CA ASP A 316 0.45 8.89 17.25
C ASP A 316 1.43 7.77 17.61
N GLU A 317 1.50 6.71 16.80
CA GLU A 317 2.44 5.61 17.01
C GLU A 317 3.90 6.04 16.84
N ALA A 318 4.21 6.88 15.84
CA ALA A 318 5.54 7.44 15.68
C ALA A 318 5.97 8.24 16.92
N LEU A 319 5.06 9.06 17.49
CA LEU A 319 5.31 9.80 18.72
C LEU A 319 5.50 8.87 19.93
N ARG A 320 4.69 7.81 20.04
CA ARG A 320 4.80 6.79 21.10
C ARG A 320 6.15 6.09 21.04
N ILE A 321 6.56 5.64 19.87
CA ILE A 321 7.83 4.94 19.66
C ILE A 321 9.01 5.86 20.02
N ILE A 322 9.01 7.11 19.54
CA ILE A 322 10.08 8.07 19.83
C ILE A 322 10.15 8.37 21.34
N ALA A 323 9.01 8.46 22.02
CA ALA A 323 8.97 8.71 23.46
C ALA A 323 9.58 7.56 24.29
N ALA A 324 9.38 6.33 23.83
CA ALA A 324 9.88 5.12 24.49
C ALA A 324 11.28 4.68 24.01
N TYR A 325 11.81 5.33 22.98
CA TYR A 325 13.06 4.90 22.34
C TYR A 325 14.24 4.91 23.29
N ARG A 326 14.98 3.82 23.29
CA ARG A 326 16.30 3.65 23.90
C ARG A 326 17.24 3.11 22.84
N LYS A 327 18.42 3.72 22.74
CA LYS A 327 19.41 3.26 21.74
C LYS A 327 19.81 1.82 22.06
N PRO A 328 19.63 0.86 21.12
CA PRO A 328 20.08 -0.50 21.31
C PRO A 328 21.61 -0.58 21.32
N ASP A 329 22.16 -1.62 21.96
CA ASP A 329 23.60 -1.84 22.05
C ASP A 329 24.24 -2.13 20.71
N ALA A 330 23.49 -2.79 19.80
CA ALA A 330 23.91 -3.09 18.43
C ALA A 330 22.84 -2.65 17.43
N PRO A 331 23.25 -2.19 16.24
CA PRO A 331 22.31 -1.76 15.21
C PRO A 331 21.64 -2.93 14.46
N ALA A 332 22.13 -4.13 14.63
CA ALA A 332 21.59 -5.34 14.00
C ALA A 332 21.93 -6.58 14.82
N VAL A 333 21.12 -7.62 14.69
CA VAL A 333 21.41 -8.96 15.20
C VAL A 333 22.35 -9.69 14.26
N LEU A 334 23.20 -10.57 14.80
CA LEU A 334 24.07 -11.42 14.00
C LEU A 334 23.23 -12.53 13.35
N LEU A 335 23.55 -12.83 12.10
CA LEU A 335 22.91 -13.90 11.35
C LEU A 335 23.96 -14.67 10.53
N GLN A 336 23.64 -15.91 10.22
CA GLN A 336 24.42 -16.75 9.33
C GLN A 336 23.52 -17.26 8.21
N PRO A 337 23.88 -17.03 6.93
CA PRO A 337 23.11 -17.56 5.81
C PRO A 337 23.16 -19.10 5.82
N ARG A 338 22.08 -19.69 5.33
CA ARG A 338 21.94 -21.14 5.12
C ARG A 338 20.93 -21.38 4.02
N ALA A 339 20.97 -22.54 3.39
CA ALA A 339 19.93 -22.94 2.47
C ALA A 339 18.57 -23.01 3.18
N ALA A 340 17.62 -22.20 2.73
CA ALA A 340 16.29 -22.13 3.31
C ALA A 340 15.29 -21.44 2.36
N VAL A 341 14.01 -21.58 2.68
CA VAL A 341 12.93 -20.79 2.10
C VAL A 341 12.40 -19.85 3.20
N GLY A 342 12.26 -18.59 2.86
CA GLY A 342 11.71 -17.62 3.79
C GLY A 342 10.56 -16.83 3.19
N HIS A 343 9.65 -16.40 4.07
CA HIS A 343 8.44 -15.70 3.74
C HIS A 343 8.33 -14.41 4.58
N GLY A 344 7.90 -13.33 3.96
CA GLY A 344 7.65 -12.05 4.63
C GLY A 344 6.41 -11.40 4.09
N SER A 345 5.66 -10.73 4.95
CA SER A 345 4.49 -9.97 4.54
C SER A 345 4.32 -8.76 5.43
N THR A 346 4.09 -7.60 4.83
CA THR A 346 3.87 -6.34 5.54
C THR A 346 2.73 -5.56 4.89
N GLU A 347 2.24 -4.53 5.58
CA GLU A 347 1.16 -3.67 5.11
C GLU A 347 1.73 -2.39 4.47
N ALA A 348 2.00 -2.42 3.18
CA ALA A 348 2.32 -1.20 2.43
C ALA A 348 1.17 -0.17 2.55
N PRO A 349 1.40 1.13 2.31
CA PRO A 349 0.32 2.12 2.29
C PRO A 349 -0.89 1.68 1.46
N ARG A 350 -0.64 0.97 0.36
CA ARG A 350 -1.65 0.47 -0.60
C ARG A 350 -2.17 -0.92 -0.31
N GLY A 351 -1.59 -1.65 0.66
CA GLY A 351 -2.09 -2.97 1.10
C GLY A 351 -1.02 -4.00 1.38
N LEU A 352 -1.49 -5.20 1.61
CA LEU A 352 -0.66 -6.38 1.87
C LEU A 352 0.36 -6.59 0.74
N ILE A 353 1.63 -6.72 1.10
CA ILE A 353 2.71 -7.12 0.20
C ILE A 353 3.30 -8.44 0.70
N TYR A 354 3.55 -9.37 -0.22
CA TYR A 354 4.10 -10.68 0.12
C TYR A 354 5.39 -10.94 -0.65
N HIS A 355 6.41 -11.44 0.07
CA HIS A 355 7.69 -11.86 -0.48
C HIS A 355 8.02 -13.28 -0.06
N ARG A 356 8.55 -14.06 -1.01
CA ARG A 356 9.13 -15.39 -0.78
C ARG A 356 10.48 -15.48 -1.47
N TYR A 357 11.46 -15.98 -0.75
CA TYR A 357 12.79 -16.24 -1.33
C TYR A 357 13.24 -17.63 -1.01
N GLU A 358 13.90 -18.26 -1.97
CA GLU A 358 14.68 -19.48 -1.78
C GLU A 358 16.16 -19.11 -1.83
N ILE A 359 16.89 -19.41 -0.76
CA ILE A 359 18.29 -19.04 -0.54
C ILE A 359 19.14 -20.31 -0.60
N ALA A 360 20.31 -20.22 -1.24
CA ALA A 360 21.32 -21.28 -1.28
C ALA A 360 22.21 -21.25 -0.02
N ASP A 361 23.05 -22.28 0.16
CA ASP A 361 23.96 -22.38 1.30
C ASP A 361 24.99 -21.24 1.38
N ASP A 362 25.36 -20.68 0.22
CA ASP A 362 26.28 -19.55 0.12
C ASP A 362 25.62 -18.17 0.33
N GLY A 363 24.33 -18.15 0.63
CA GLY A 363 23.54 -16.92 0.81
C GLY A 363 22.99 -16.32 -0.48
N SER A 364 23.25 -16.92 -1.64
CA SER A 364 22.71 -16.44 -2.91
C SER A 364 21.22 -16.77 -3.09
N VAL A 365 20.46 -15.87 -3.73
CA VAL A 365 19.03 -16.06 -4.03
C VAL A 365 18.87 -17.02 -5.22
N ARG A 366 18.18 -18.15 -5.03
CA ARG A 366 17.80 -19.09 -6.10
C ARG A 366 16.54 -18.67 -6.83
N SER A 367 15.54 -18.26 -6.06
CA SER A 367 14.27 -17.76 -6.60
C SER A 367 13.67 -16.68 -5.71
N ALA A 368 12.91 -15.78 -6.31
CA ALA A 368 12.14 -14.75 -5.65
C ALA A 368 10.71 -14.79 -6.17
N HIS A 369 9.74 -14.51 -5.30
CA HIS A 369 8.34 -14.29 -5.65
C HIS A 369 7.83 -13.11 -4.83
N ILE A 370 7.32 -12.08 -5.51
CA ILE A 370 6.92 -10.80 -4.92
C ILE A 370 5.51 -10.47 -5.42
N VAL A 371 4.57 -10.34 -4.49
CA VAL A 371 3.17 -10.02 -4.82
C VAL A 371 2.79 -8.66 -4.23
N PRO A 372 2.69 -7.62 -5.07
CA PRO A 372 2.36 -6.26 -4.62
C PRO A 372 0.85 -6.05 -4.45
N PRO A 373 0.43 -5.01 -3.70
CA PRO A 373 -0.99 -4.75 -3.45
C PRO A 373 -1.81 -4.49 -4.71
N THR A 374 -1.27 -3.79 -5.71
CA THR A 374 -2.00 -3.42 -6.93
C THR A 374 -2.38 -4.64 -7.76
N SER A 375 -1.51 -5.66 -7.87
CA SER A 375 -1.86 -6.92 -8.55
C SER A 375 -2.96 -7.68 -7.79
N GLN A 376 -3.00 -7.58 -6.47
CA GLN A 376 -4.03 -8.18 -5.62
C GLN A 376 -5.38 -7.47 -5.78
N ASN A 377 -5.38 -6.15 -5.95
CA ASN A 377 -6.60 -5.35 -6.10
C ASN A 377 -7.14 -5.29 -7.53
N GLN A 378 -6.37 -5.63 -8.56
CA GLN A 378 -6.72 -5.35 -9.96
C GLN A 378 -8.09 -5.92 -10.37
N LEU A 379 -8.39 -7.18 -10.03
CA LEU A 379 -9.69 -7.78 -10.34
C LEU A 379 -10.83 -7.08 -9.58
N CYS A 380 -10.61 -6.70 -8.32
CA CYS A 380 -11.57 -5.97 -7.51
C CYS A 380 -11.87 -4.57 -8.08
N ILE A 381 -10.83 -3.88 -8.59
CA ILE A 381 -10.97 -2.60 -9.29
C ILE A 381 -11.85 -2.77 -10.54
N GLU A 382 -11.64 -3.80 -11.35
CA GLU A 382 -12.41 -4.05 -12.57
C GLU A 382 -13.89 -4.36 -12.28
N GLU A 383 -14.15 -5.10 -11.19
CA GLU A 383 -15.52 -5.38 -10.75
C GLU A 383 -16.23 -4.12 -10.25
N ASP A 384 -15.55 -3.26 -9.48
CA ASP A 384 -16.08 -1.96 -9.04
C ASP A 384 -16.32 -1.03 -10.23
N LEU A 385 -15.42 -1.00 -11.20
CA LEU A 385 -15.61 -0.23 -12.42
C LEU A 385 -16.85 -0.67 -13.19
N CYS A 386 -17.11 -1.98 -13.32
CA CYS A 386 -18.33 -2.48 -13.93
C CYS A 386 -19.58 -1.98 -13.20
N ALA A 387 -19.59 -2.05 -11.89
CA ALA A 387 -20.74 -1.63 -11.08
C ALA A 387 -20.93 -0.10 -11.09
N VAL A 388 -19.87 0.67 -10.80
CA VAL A 388 -19.91 2.14 -10.74
C VAL A 388 -20.26 2.73 -12.11
N ALA A 389 -19.66 2.22 -13.20
CA ALA A 389 -19.97 2.68 -14.54
C ALA A 389 -21.42 2.34 -14.94
N THR A 390 -21.95 1.18 -14.51
CA THR A 390 -23.35 0.84 -14.76
C THR A 390 -24.32 1.81 -14.08
N LEU A 391 -24.03 2.22 -12.84
CA LEU A 391 -24.82 3.21 -12.11
C LEU A 391 -24.72 4.62 -12.71
N ALA A 392 -23.68 4.90 -13.46
CA ALA A 392 -23.36 6.21 -14.02
C ALA A 392 -23.62 6.31 -15.54
N LEU A 393 -24.26 5.33 -16.18
CA LEU A 393 -24.43 5.27 -17.65
C LEU A 393 -25.27 6.41 -18.23
N ASP A 394 -26.12 7.05 -17.42
CA ASP A 394 -26.93 8.20 -17.82
C ASP A 394 -26.14 9.53 -17.82
N LEU A 395 -24.91 9.53 -17.31
CA LEU A 395 -24.04 10.70 -17.35
C LEU A 395 -23.46 10.91 -18.77
N PRO A 396 -23.14 12.19 -19.11
CA PRO A 396 -22.32 12.47 -20.29
C PRO A 396 -20.97 11.74 -20.25
N ASP A 397 -20.37 11.47 -21.42
CA ASP A 397 -19.14 10.67 -21.55
C ASP A 397 -18.00 11.15 -20.67
N ASP A 398 -17.76 12.46 -20.59
CA ASP A 398 -16.70 13.03 -19.76
C ASP A 398 -16.96 12.81 -18.26
N ALA A 399 -18.19 13.01 -17.80
CA ALA A 399 -18.57 12.79 -16.40
C ALA A 399 -18.54 11.29 -16.03
N LEU A 400 -18.91 10.41 -16.94
CA LEU A 400 -18.78 8.96 -16.77
C LEU A 400 -17.30 8.56 -16.65
N ARG A 401 -16.44 9.08 -17.54
CA ARG A 401 -14.99 8.87 -17.47
C ARG A 401 -14.44 9.33 -16.13
N ASP A 402 -14.74 10.57 -15.71
CA ASP A 402 -14.24 11.12 -14.44
C ASP A 402 -14.70 10.26 -13.24
N ARG A 403 -15.92 9.75 -13.26
CA ARG A 403 -16.45 8.84 -12.24
C ARG A 403 -15.69 7.51 -12.20
N CYS A 404 -15.33 6.94 -13.34
CA CYS A 404 -14.56 5.71 -13.43
C CYS A 404 -13.11 5.92 -12.96
N GLU A 405 -12.49 7.03 -13.36
CA GLU A 405 -11.15 7.39 -12.89
C GLU A 405 -11.12 7.62 -11.37
N GLN A 406 -12.14 8.29 -10.81
CA GLN A 406 -12.31 8.43 -9.35
C GLN A 406 -12.41 7.06 -8.67
N ALA A 407 -13.19 6.12 -9.23
CA ALA A 407 -13.31 4.77 -8.69
C ALA A 407 -11.96 4.02 -8.66
N ILE A 408 -11.10 4.20 -9.67
CA ILE A 408 -9.74 3.66 -9.69
C ILE A 408 -8.88 4.31 -8.59
N ARG A 409 -8.96 5.63 -8.43
CA ARG A 409 -8.19 6.38 -7.42
C ARG A 409 -8.57 6.03 -5.98
N ASN A 410 -9.76 5.49 -5.72
CA ASN A 410 -10.13 4.94 -4.41
C ASN A 410 -9.11 3.92 -3.88
N TYR A 411 -8.49 3.15 -4.79
CA TYR A 411 -7.53 2.10 -4.49
C TYR A 411 -6.09 2.60 -4.34
N ASP A 412 -5.79 3.83 -4.82
CA ASP A 412 -4.42 4.35 -4.89
C ASP A 412 -3.49 3.37 -5.63
N PRO A 413 -3.78 2.95 -6.88
CA PRO A 413 -2.98 1.95 -7.53
C PRO A 413 -1.56 2.44 -7.80
N CYS A 414 -0.58 1.55 -7.58
CA CYS A 414 0.82 1.75 -7.93
C CYS A 414 1.17 0.79 -9.07
N ILE A 415 1.11 1.28 -10.29
CA ILE A 415 1.25 0.46 -11.49
C ILE A 415 2.66 -0.10 -11.61
N SER A 416 3.67 0.74 -11.41
CA SER A 416 5.08 0.31 -11.43
C SER A 416 5.37 -0.80 -10.42
N CYS A 417 4.69 -0.81 -9.27
CA CYS A 417 4.80 -1.91 -8.31
C CYS A 417 4.33 -3.23 -8.89
N SER A 418 3.25 -3.23 -9.66
CA SER A 418 2.62 -4.44 -10.19
C SER A 418 3.33 -5.04 -11.40
N CYS A 419 4.26 -4.31 -12.04
CA CYS A 419 4.98 -4.71 -13.24
C CYS A 419 6.42 -5.16 -12.97
N HIS A 420 6.69 -5.91 -11.90
CA HIS A 420 8.05 -6.29 -11.47
C HIS A 420 8.51 -7.67 -11.93
N PHE A 421 7.63 -8.49 -12.54
CA PHE A 421 7.96 -9.84 -12.96
C PHE A 421 7.70 -10.04 -14.46
N LEU A 422 8.25 -11.13 -15.04
CA LEU A 422 7.93 -11.61 -16.36
C LEU A 422 7.86 -13.15 -16.34
N LYS A 423 6.68 -13.69 -16.66
CA LYS A 423 6.57 -15.07 -17.17
C LYS A 423 6.54 -14.99 -18.70
N LEU A 424 7.68 -15.20 -19.33
CA LEU A 424 7.77 -15.25 -20.80
C LEU A 424 7.36 -16.65 -21.26
N ALA A 425 6.19 -16.79 -21.90
CA ALA A 425 5.85 -17.97 -22.68
C ALA A 425 6.24 -17.72 -24.13
N VAL A 426 7.35 -18.31 -24.60
CA VAL A 426 7.75 -18.25 -26.00
C VAL A 426 7.07 -19.42 -26.72
N HIS A 427 6.01 -19.15 -27.46
CA HIS A 427 5.47 -20.09 -28.44
C HIS A 427 6.26 -19.91 -29.74
N ARG A 428 7.20 -20.83 -30.01
CA ARG A 428 7.83 -20.93 -31.32
C ARG A 428 6.86 -21.72 -32.21
N THR A 429 6.27 -21.05 -33.21
CA THR A 429 5.56 -21.68 -34.35
C THR A 429 6.56 -22.26 -35.33
#